data_8dedd9a938eff59f4cb2e8130678fede
#
_entry.id   8dedd9a938eff59f4cb2e8130678fede
#
_cell.length_a   1.000
_cell.length_b   1.000
_cell.length_c   1.000
_cell.angle_alpha   90.00
_cell.angle_beta   90.00
_cell.angle_gamma   90.00
#
_symmetry.space_group_name_H-M   'P 1'
#
loop_
_entity.id
_entity.type
_entity.pdbx_description
1 polymer ?
#
loop_
_entity_poly.entity_id
_entity_poly.type
_entity_poly.pdbx_seq_one_letter_code
_entity_poly.pdbx_strand_id
1 'polypeptide(L)'
;MKPPYQITNKIIELIASISEKIGEVNSAHLYRPPTELRKKNRIKTIQSSLEIEGNTLSIEQITAILENKKVVAPKKDILEVKNAIIVYDKLADYKPYSLTSFFKVHEILMKGLVDNPGCIRSKSVGIIKGSVITHVAPPGNIVRSLLKDLFDYLKKDKDLLLIKSCIFHYEVEFIHPFIDGNGRMGRLWQTVLLRQYSPVFEFLPVESLIKAKQEEYYRILGESDNQGDSTGFVEFMLQIINDSLENLLINQNVNLTSEDRINIFKEKAGSDSFTRQDYMRQFKDISSATASRDLKEAVDKGTSERTGDKRTTQYRFKNKKHQF
;
A
#
# COMPACT_ATOMS: atom_id res chain seq x y z
N MET A 1 -15.13 -3.90 20.49
CA MET A 1 -14.38 -3.21 21.58
C MET A 1 -13.31 -2.35 20.94
N LYS A 2 -12.93 -1.19 21.53
CA LYS A 2 -11.82 -0.38 21.03
C LYS A 2 -10.51 -0.97 21.55
N PRO A 3 -9.51 -1.27 20.67
CA PRO A 3 -8.20 -1.74 21.12
C PRO A 3 -7.51 -0.71 22.03
N PRO A 4 -6.77 -1.14 23.08
CA PRO A 4 -6.12 -0.24 24.01
C PRO A 4 -4.95 0.52 23.35
N TYR A 5 -4.98 1.83 23.43
CA TYR A 5 -3.87 2.72 23.12
C TYR A 5 -4.10 4.13 23.70
N GLN A 6 -3.04 4.91 23.82
CA GLN A 6 -3.07 6.29 24.30
C GLN A 6 -2.55 7.25 23.24
N ILE A 7 -3.14 8.45 23.17
CA ILE A 7 -2.62 9.52 22.32
C ILE A 7 -1.50 10.23 23.07
N THR A 8 -0.27 10.07 22.58
CA THR A 8 0.94 10.71 23.10
C THR A 8 1.27 11.97 22.29
N ASN A 9 2.11 12.84 22.83
CA ASN A 9 2.65 13.99 22.08
C ASN A 9 3.36 13.54 20.80
N LYS A 10 4.11 12.43 20.87
CA LYS A 10 4.80 11.86 19.71
C LYS A 10 3.82 11.43 18.60
N ILE A 11 2.70 10.81 18.95
CA ILE A 11 1.64 10.48 17.96
C ILE A 11 1.10 11.75 17.30
N ILE A 12 0.83 12.81 18.09
CA ILE A 12 0.33 14.10 17.55
C ILE A 12 1.35 14.72 16.59
N GLU A 13 2.62 14.78 16.98
CA GLU A 13 3.71 15.32 16.16
C GLU A 13 3.88 14.53 14.85
N LEU A 14 3.84 13.20 14.90
CA LEU A 14 3.95 12.36 13.72
C LEU A 14 2.76 12.52 12.78
N ILE A 15 1.54 12.63 13.30
CA ILE A 15 0.35 12.88 12.48
C ILE A 15 0.44 14.24 11.79
N ALA A 16 0.89 15.28 12.49
CA ALA A 16 1.10 16.62 11.91
C ALA A 16 2.13 16.56 10.77
N SER A 17 3.30 15.95 11.03
CA SER A 17 4.37 15.80 10.04
C SER A 17 3.95 14.96 8.82
N ILE A 18 3.23 13.85 9.03
CA ILE A 18 2.69 13.02 7.93
C ILE A 18 1.69 13.83 7.10
N SER A 19 0.82 14.63 7.75
CA SER A 19 -0.18 15.44 7.05
C SER A 19 0.47 16.54 6.20
N GLU A 20 1.52 17.19 6.71
CA GLU A 20 2.33 18.16 5.99
C GLU A 20 2.99 17.51 4.76
N LYS A 21 3.69 16.38 4.94
CA LYS A 21 4.33 15.64 3.85
C LYS A 21 3.35 15.18 2.78
N ILE A 22 2.13 14.78 3.15
CA ILE A 22 1.08 14.47 2.18
C ILE A 22 0.65 15.71 1.41
N GLY A 23 0.59 16.87 2.06
CA GLY A 23 0.38 18.16 1.38
C GLY A 23 1.46 18.46 0.34
N GLU A 24 2.73 18.24 0.68
CA GLU A 24 3.87 18.40 -0.23
C GLU A 24 3.81 17.39 -1.39
N VAL A 25 3.53 16.11 -1.10
CA VAL A 25 3.34 15.05 -2.13
C VAL A 25 2.23 15.44 -3.11
N ASN A 26 1.11 15.99 -2.63
CA ASN A 26 0.02 16.44 -3.48
C ASN A 26 0.41 17.66 -4.31
N SER A 27 1.14 18.61 -3.72
CA SER A 27 1.64 19.80 -4.40
C SER A 27 2.66 19.47 -5.49
N ALA A 28 3.52 18.48 -5.23
CA ALA A 28 4.50 17.98 -6.20
C ALA A 28 3.92 16.97 -7.20
N HIS A 29 2.60 16.73 -7.19
CA HIS A 29 1.92 15.71 -8.01
C HIS A 29 2.46 14.27 -7.86
N LEU A 30 3.03 13.96 -6.70
CA LEU A 30 3.58 12.64 -6.37
C LEU A 30 2.56 11.70 -5.71
N TYR A 31 1.32 12.13 -5.52
CA TYR A 31 0.25 11.25 -5.02
C TYR A 31 0.04 10.01 -5.91
N ARG A 32 0.47 10.09 -7.16
CA ARG A 32 0.60 8.97 -8.10
C ARG A 32 1.95 9.06 -8.81
N PRO A 33 3.01 8.50 -8.22
CA PRO A 33 4.36 8.58 -8.77
C PRO A 33 4.44 8.07 -10.22
N PRO A 34 5.46 8.45 -10.99
CA PRO A 34 5.70 7.95 -12.35
C PRO A 34 5.68 6.43 -12.43
N THR A 35 5.27 5.89 -13.58
CA THR A 35 5.07 4.45 -13.79
C THR A 35 6.29 3.61 -13.42
N GLU A 36 7.49 4.04 -13.78
CA GLU A 36 8.73 3.36 -13.42
C GLU A 36 8.97 3.33 -11.91
N LEU A 37 8.72 4.45 -11.22
CA LEU A 37 8.87 4.53 -9.77
C LEU A 37 7.82 3.67 -9.07
N ARG A 38 6.57 3.65 -9.56
CA ARG A 38 5.51 2.76 -9.04
C ARG A 38 5.90 1.30 -9.18
N LYS A 39 6.39 0.87 -10.37
CA LYS A 39 6.87 -0.50 -10.61
C LYS A 39 8.00 -0.84 -9.65
N LYS A 40 9.01 0.02 -9.53
CA LYS A 40 10.14 -0.16 -8.63
C LYS A 40 9.71 -0.28 -7.16
N ASN A 41 8.83 0.62 -6.71
CA ASN A 41 8.36 0.63 -5.32
C ASN A 41 7.49 -0.60 -5.02
N ARG A 42 6.63 -1.03 -5.95
CA ARG A 42 5.85 -2.27 -5.82
C ARG A 42 6.75 -3.50 -5.68
N ILE A 43 7.79 -3.61 -6.49
CA ILE A 43 8.76 -4.71 -6.38
C ILE A 43 9.43 -4.69 -5.00
N LYS A 44 9.84 -3.51 -4.51
CA LYS A 44 10.43 -3.35 -3.17
C LYS A 44 9.45 -3.76 -2.06
N THR A 45 8.19 -3.32 -2.14
CA THR A 45 7.13 -3.69 -1.19
C THR A 45 6.97 -5.20 -1.12
N ILE A 46 6.80 -5.86 -2.27
CA ILE A 46 6.64 -7.32 -2.33
C ILE A 46 7.88 -8.02 -1.77
N GLN A 47 9.06 -7.64 -2.24
CA GLN A 47 10.33 -8.24 -1.80
C GLN A 47 10.48 -8.10 -0.28
N SER A 48 10.38 -6.89 0.26
CA SER A 48 10.60 -6.65 1.68
C SER A 48 9.53 -7.35 2.55
N SER A 49 8.26 -7.33 2.14
CA SER A 49 7.20 -8.02 2.89
C SER A 49 7.40 -9.53 2.95
N LEU A 50 7.90 -10.14 1.88
CA LEU A 50 8.18 -11.58 1.84
C LEU A 50 9.52 -11.92 2.53
N GLU A 51 10.53 -11.06 2.42
CA GLU A 51 11.83 -11.25 3.07
C GLU A 51 11.72 -11.20 4.61
N ILE A 52 10.81 -10.39 5.18
CA ILE A 52 10.49 -10.40 6.61
C ILE A 52 10.08 -11.80 7.06
N GLU A 53 9.37 -12.56 6.21
CA GLU A 53 8.91 -13.92 6.46
C GLU A 53 9.90 -15.00 5.99
N GLY A 54 11.11 -14.62 5.57
CA GLY A 54 12.19 -15.52 5.20
C GLY A 54 12.23 -15.95 3.73
N ASN A 55 11.48 -15.32 2.83
CA ASN A 55 11.64 -15.51 1.39
C ASN A 55 13.00 -15.00 0.93
N THR A 56 13.65 -15.74 0.03
CA THR A 56 15.06 -15.52 -0.34
C THR A 56 15.25 -14.85 -1.70
N LEU A 57 14.17 -14.52 -2.41
CA LEU A 57 14.27 -13.96 -3.75
C LEU A 57 14.77 -12.49 -3.74
N SER A 58 15.71 -12.20 -4.64
CA SER A 58 16.21 -10.84 -4.87
C SER A 58 15.21 -10.01 -5.68
N ILE A 59 15.44 -8.68 -5.69
CA ILE A 59 14.67 -7.71 -6.51
C ILE A 59 14.73 -8.11 -7.99
N GLU A 60 15.88 -8.55 -8.49
CA GLU A 60 16.09 -8.98 -9.89
C GLU A 60 15.28 -10.22 -10.21
N GLN A 61 15.24 -11.20 -9.29
CA GLN A 61 14.46 -12.43 -9.46
C GLN A 61 12.95 -12.13 -9.44
N ILE A 62 12.48 -11.27 -8.54
CA ILE A 62 11.08 -10.83 -8.50
C ILE A 62 10.71 -10.07 -9.77
N THR A 63 11.60 -9.19 -10.25
CA THR A 63 11.41 -8.49 -11.51
C THR A 63 11.30 -9.45 -12.68
N ALA A 64 12.16 -10.48 -12.74
CA ALA A 64 12.12 -11.50 -13.76
C ALA A 64 10.80 -12.30 -13.73
N ILE A 65 10.27 -12.64 -12.54
CA ILE A 65 8.97 -13.32 -12.40
C ILE A 65 7.85 -12.41 -12.92
N LEU A 66 7.88 -11.12 -12.60
CA LEU A 66 6.89 -10.12 -13.04
C LEU A 66 6.89 -9.95 -14.57
N GLU A 67 8.06 -10.15 -15.19
CA GLU A 67 8.25 -10.11 -16.65
C GLU A 67 8.04 -11.49 -17.31
N ASN A 68 7.48 -12.48 -16.59
CA ASN A 68 7.26 -13.86 -17.04
C ASN A 68 8.54 -14.59 -17.50
N LYS A 69 9.70 -14.19 -16.99
CA LYS A 69 10.98 -14.88 -17.24
C LYS A 69 11.15 -16.04 -16.29
N LYS A 70 11.94 -17.05 -16.72
CA LYS A 70 12.26 -18.22 -15.90
C LYS A 70 13.24 -17.83 -14.79
N VAL A 71 12.93 -18.21 -13.55
CA VAL A 71 13.78 -18.01 -12.37
C VAL A 71 14.06 -19.37 -11.74
N VAL A 72 15.30 -19.57 -11.29
CA VAL A 72 15.72 -20.76 -10.52
C VAL A 72 15.82 -20.34 -9.06
N ALA A 73 14.89 -20.86 -8.24
CA ALA A 73 14.81 -20.60 -6.80
C ALA A 73 13.88 -21.65 -6.16
N PRO A 74 13.75 -21.70 -4.81
CA PRO A 74 12.81 -22.60 -4.15
C PRO A 74 11.39 -22.41 -4.69
N LYS A 75 10.70 -23.52 -4.96
CA LYS A 75 9.33 -23.46 -5.54
C LYS A 75 8.35 -22.70 -4.66
N LYS A 76 8.50 -22.82 -3.32
CA LYS A 76 7.70 -22.11 -2.34
C LYS A 76 7.88 -20.60 -2.51
N ASP A 77 9.12 -20.12 -2.55
CA ASP A 77 9.46 -18.70 -2.63
C ASP A 77 8.91 -18.07 -3.93
N ILE A 78 9.05 -18.82 -5.07
CA ILE A 78 8.47 -18.38 -6.35
C ILE A 78 6.95 -18.28 -6.26
N LEU A 79 6.28 -19.23 -5.61
CA LEU A 79 4.82 -19.22 -5.46
C LEU A 79 4.35 -18.06 -4.57
N GLU A 80 5.05 -17.78 -3.46
CA GLU A 80 4.78 -16.63 -2.60
C GLU A 80 4.84 -15.32 -3.39
N VAL A 81 5.90 -15.12 -4.19
CA VAL A 81 6.04 -13.93 -5.04
C VAL A 81 4.90 -13.82 -6.05
N LYS A 82 4.53 -14.91 -6.75
CA LYS A 82 3.42 -14.92 -7.71
C LYS A 82 2.10 -14.55 -7.07
N ASN A 83 1.80 -15.12 -5.90
CA ASN A 83 0.59 -14.80 -5.14
C ASN A 83 0.59 -13.33 -4.68
N ALA A 84 1.72 -12.83 -4.18
CA ALA A 84 1.86 -11.44 -3.76
C ALA A 84 1.66 -10.48 -4.94
N ILE A 85 2.23 -10.75 -6.12
CA ILE A 85 2.01 -9.94 -7.33
C ILE A 85 0.50 -9.82 -7.62
N ILE A 86 -0.23 -10.94 -7.63
CA ILE A 86 -1.69 -10.96 -7.89
C ILE A 86 -2.45 -10.10 -6.87
N VAL A 87 -2.07 -10.17 -5.60
CA VAL A 87 -2.72 -9.43 -4.52
C VAL A 87 -2.43 -7.93 -4.62
N TYR A 88 -1.17 -7.56 -4.80
CA TYR A 88 -0.78 -6.14 -4.89
C TYR A 88 -1.27 -5.47 -6.19
N ASP A 89 -1.50 -6.23 -7.27
CA ASP A 89 -2.10 -5.69 -8.51
C ASP A 89 -3.57 -5.30 -8.35
N LYS A 90 -4.25 -5.86 -7.34
CA LYS A 90 -5.68 -5.67 -7.08
C LYS A 90 -5.97 -4.84 -5.82
N LEU A 91 -4.99 -4.10 -5.29
CA LEU A 91 -5.17 -3.31 -4.07
C LEU A 91 -6.40 -2.38 -4.13
N ALA A 92 -6.72 -1.84 -5.32
CA ALA A 92 -7.85 -0.96 -5.54
C ALA A 92 -9.21 -1.63 -5.37
N ASP A 93 -9.29 -2.94 -5.57
CA ASP A 93 -10.54 -3.70 -5.58
C ASP A 93 -10.96 -4.13 -4.16
N TYR A 94 -10.03 -4.08 -3.20
CA TYR A 94 -10.30 -4.56 -1.85
C TYR A 94 -11.12 -3.57 -1.04
N LYS A 95 -12.11 -4.13 -0.32
CA LYS A 95 -13.00 -3.36 0.55
C LYS A 95 -12.39 -3.29 1.96
N PRO A 96 -11.81 -2.14 2.38
CA PRO A 96 -10.98 -2.02 3.59
C PRO A 96 -11.73 -2.41 4.89
N TYR A 97 -13.04 -2.19 4.92
CA TYR A 97 -13.89 -2.47 6.08
C TYR A 97 -14.66 -3.80 5.98
N SER A 98 -14.27 -4.70 5.08
CA SER A 98 -14.96 -5.97 4.84
C SER A 98 -14.12 -7.16 5.28
N LEU A 99 -14.61 -7.87 6.31
CA LEU A 99 -14.01 -9.13 6.77
C LEU A 99 -13.99 -10.20 5.66
N THR A 100 -15.03 -10.25 4.81
CA THR A 100 -15.08 -11.15 3.66
C THR A 100 -13.99 -10.83 2.64
N SER A 101 -13.74 -9.54 2.39
CA SER A 101 -12.64 -9.12 1.52
C SER A 101 -11.27 -9.50 2.11
N PHE A 102 -11.09 -9.35 3.43
CA PHE A 102 -9.87 -9.75 4.14
C PHE A 102 -9.57 -11.25 3.98
N PHE A 103 -10.58 -12.11 4.18
CA PHE A 103 -10.42 -13.57 3.99
C PHE A 103 -10.12 -13.94 2.54
N LYS A 104 -10.77 -13.27 1.58
CA LYS A 104 -10.53 -13.52 0.16
C LYS A 104 -9.12 -13.14 -0.26
N VAL A 105 -8.57 -12.07 0.29
CA VAL A 105 -7.19 -11.66 0.03
C VAL A 105 -6.21 -12.68 0.61
N HIS A 106 -6.42 -13.15 1.84
CA HIS A 106 -5.62 -14.22 2.42
C HIS A 106 -5.69 -15.52 1.59
N GLU A 107 -6.88 -15.88 1.09
CA GLU A 107 -7.06 -17.04 0.20
C GLU A 107 -6.15 -16.95 -1.04
N ILE A 108 -6.08 -15.77 -1.67
CA ILE A 108 -5.23 -15.54 -2.85
C ILE A 108 -3.75 -15.56 -2.45
N LEU A 109 -3.39 -14.83 -1.38
CA LEU A 109 -2.02 -14.67 -0.92
C LEU A 109 -1.38 -16.01 -0.53
N MET A 110 -2.15 -16.89 0.10
CA MET A 110 -1.68 -18.16 0.64
C MET A 110 -2.05 -19.40 -0.21
N LYS A 111 -2.57 -19.15 -1.42
CA LYS A 111 -2.97 -20.24 -2.34
C LYS A 111 -1.80 -21.17 -2.65
N GLY A 112 -1.98 -22.48 -2.34
CA GLY A 112 -0.97 -23.52 -2.56
C GLY A 112 0.21 -23.48 -1.58
N LEU A 113 0.17 -22.61 -0.57
CA LEU A 113 1.16 -22.51 0.50
C LEU A 113 0.68 -23.16 1.81
N VAL A 114 -0.65 -23.15 2.03
CA VAL A 114 -1.31 -23.79 3.18
C VAL A 114 -2.53 -24.58 2.71
N ASP A 115 -2.99 -25.52 3.53
CA ASP A 115 -4.11 -26.41 3.18
C ASP A 115 -5.44 -25.68 3.05
N ASN A 116 -5.72 -24.73 3.93
CA ASN A 116 -7.00 -24.01 4.00
C ASN A 116 -6.80 -22.49 3.95
N PRO A 117 -6.39 -21.91 2.80
CA PRO A 117 -6.20 -20.48 2.68
C PRO A 117 -7.53 -19.75 2.81
N GLY A 118 -7.53 -18.60 3.49
CA GLY A 118 -8.74 -17.81 3.77
C GLY A 118 -9.56 -18.29 4.98
N CYS A 119 -9.17 -19.39 5.62
CA CYS A 119 -9.88 -19.95 6.78
C CYS A 119 -9.20 -19.55 8.09
N ILE A 120 -10.02 -19.18 9.07
CA ILE A 120 -9.57 -18.92 10.44
C ILE A 120 -9.08 -20.24 11.06
N ARG A 121 -7.96 -20.18 11.78
CA ARG A 121 -7.47 -21.31 12.58
C ARG A 121 -8.46 -21.71 13.67
N SER A 122 -8.53 -23.00 13.95
CA SER A 122 -9.32 -23.54 15.04
C SER A 122 -8.47 -23.86 16.30
N LYS A 123 -7.17 -24.07 16.09
CA LYS A 123 -6.24 -24.45 17.17
C LYS A 123 -5.58 -23.22 17.78
N SER A 124 -5.16 -23.35 19.05
CA SER A 124 -4.24 -22.38 19.66
C SER A 124 -2.88 -22.47 18.98
N VAL A 125 -2.25 -21.32 18.78
CA VAL A 125 -0.90 -21.20 18.20
C VAL A 125 -0.05 -20.30 19.09
N GLY A 126 1.23 -20.61 19.19
CA GLY A 126 2.25 -19.75 19.78
C GLY A 126 3.19 -19.30 18.68
N ILE A 127 3.61 -18.06 18.70
CA ILE A 127 4.66 -17.56 17.80
C ILE A 127 5.99 -17.85 18.48
N ILE A 128 6.81 -18.66 17.81
CA ILE A 128 8.12 -19.09 18.32
C ILE A 128 9.21 -18.36 17.54
N LYS A 129 10.14 -17.73 18.24
CA LYS A 129 11.37 -17.19 17.67
C LYS A 129 12.56 -17.94 18.25
N GLY A 130 13.21 -18.79 17.44
CA GLY A 130 14.20 -19.72 17.92
C GLY A 130 13.59 -20.77 18.85
N SER A 131 14.03 -20.83 20.12
CA SER A 131 13.48 -21.73 21.15
C SER A 131 12.53 -21.02 22.13
N VAL A 132 12.24 -19.74 21.93
CA VAL A 132 11.43 -18.92 22.86
C VAL A 132 10.08 -18.62 22.25
N ILE A 133 9.00 -18.90 23.01
CA ILE A 133 7.64 -18.43 22.68
C ILE A 133 7.61 -16.92 22.93
N THR A 134 7.47 -16.13 21.88
CA THR A 134 7.46 -14.68 21.96
C THR A 134 6.05 -14.11 22.07
N HIS A 135 5.04 -14.86 21.64
CA HIS A 135 3.64 -14.47 21.75
C HIS A 135 2.75 -15.72 21.84
N VAL A 136 1.73 -15.68 22.67
CA VAL A 136 0.66 -16.71 22.75
C VAL A 136 -0.61 -16.09 22.19
N ALA A 137 -0.94 -16.44 20.96
CA ALA A 137 -2.14 -15.93 20.33
C ALA A 137 -3.42 -16.40 21.05
N PRO A 138 -4.52 -15.61 21.00
CA PRO A 138 -5.80 -15.97 21.57
C PRO A 138 -6.30 -17.35 21.12
N PRO A 139 -7.10 -18.07 21.94
CA PRO A 139 -7.67 -19.38 21.56
C PRO A 139 -8.46 -19.30 20.26
N GLY A 140 -8.37 -20.34 19.39
CA GLY A 140 -8.98 -20.35 18.07
C GLY A 140 -10.49 -20.11 18.05
N ASN A 141 -11.21 -20.54 19.09
CA ASN A 141 -12.66 -20.38 19.21
C ASN A 141 -13.14 -18.94 19.35
N ILE A 142 -12.30 -18.00 19.83
CA ILE A 142 -12.67 -16.59 19.97
C ILE A 142 -12.13 -15.70 18.83
N VAL A 143 -11.26 -16.21 17.96
CA VAL A 143 -10.63 -15.43 16.87
C VAL A 143 -11.66 -14.75 15.97
N ARG A 144 -12.76 -15.43 15.64
CA ARG A 144 -13.82 -14.85 14.80
C ARG A 144 -14.50 -13.65 15.47
N SER A 145 -14.70 -13.70 16.77
CA SER A 145 -15.29 -12.60 17.54
C SER A 145 -14.34 -11.42 17.59
N LEU A 146 -13.04 -11.66 17.89
CA LEU A 146 -12.02 -10.63 17.92
C LEU A 146 -11.87 -9.91 16.56
N LEU A 147 -11.83 -10.66 15.47
CA LEU A 147 -11.82 -10.06 14.13
C LEU A 147 -13.08 -9.23 13.85
N LYS A 148 -14.27 -9.70 14.25
CA LYS A 148 -15.49 -8.92 14.11
C LYS A 148 -15.41 -7.61 14.87
N ASP A 149 -14.95 -7.64 16.10
CA ASP A 149 -14.77 -6.45 16.94
C ASP A 149 -13.76 -5.48 16.30
N LEU A 150 -12.66 -5.99 15.77
CA LEU A 150 -11.65 -5.19 15.08
C LEU A 150 -12.20 -4.51 13.82
N PHE A 151 -12.97 -5.22 12.97
CA PHE A 151 -13.61 -4.63 11.80
C PHE A 151 -14.75 -3.67 12.17
N ASP A 152 -15.44 -3.91 13.27
CA ASP A 152 -16.44 -2.98 13.83
C ASP A 152 -15.78 -1.69 14.35
N TYR A 153 -14.62 -1.78 15.00
CA TYR A 153 -13.79 -0.63 15.38
C TYR A 153 -13.40 0.19 14.13
N LEU A 154 -12.88 -0.44 13.08
CA LEU A 154 -12.55 0.26 11.84
C LEU A 154 -13.72 1.07 11.25
N LYS A 155 -14.94 0.52 11.31
CA LYS A 155 -16.14 1.13 10.74
C LYS A 155 -16.72 2.25 11.59
N LYS A 156 -16.75 2.06 12.90
CA LYS A 156 -17.60 2.85 13.80
C LYS A 156 -16.84 3.88 14.61
N ASP A 157 -15.56 3.64 14.90
CA ASP A 157 -14.76 4.53 15.71
C ASP A 157 -14.37 5.80 14.93
N LYS A 158 -14.13 6.88 15.67
CA LYS A 158 -13.80 8.21 15.13
C LYS A 158 -12.30 8.48 15.08
N ASP A 159 -11.48 7.53 15.49
CA ASP A 159 -10.03 7.65 15.42
C ASP A 159 -9.57 7.95 13.99
N LEU A 160 -8.49 8.70 13.85
CA LEU A 160 -7.89 9.00 12.55
C LEU A 160 -7.48 7.70 11.85
N LEU A 161 -7.66 7.65 10.53
CA LEU A 161 -7.38 6.45 9.75
C LEU A 161 -5.90 6.04 9.81
N LEU A 162 -4.98 6.99 9.97
CA LEU A 162 -3.56 6.73 10.23
C LEU A 162 -3.37 5.85 11.48
N ILE A 163 -4.01 6.23 12.59
CA ILE A 163 -3.97 5.46 13.85
C ILE A 163 -4.67 4.12 13.68
N LYS A 164 -5.89 4.11 13.11
CA LYS A 164 -6.64 2.86 12.87
C LYS A 164 -5.86 1.84 12.07
N SER A 165 -5.08 2.30 11.08
CA SER A 165 -4.28 1.41 10.24
C SER A 165 -3.14 0.76 11.02
N CYS A 166 -2.50 1.49 11.93
CA CYS A 166 -1.45 0.95 12.79
C CYS A 166 -2.01 -0.02 13.83
N ILE A 167 -3.12 0.35 14.48
CA ILE A 167 -3.81 -0.53 15.43
C ILE A 167 -4.29 -1.81 14.74
N PHE A 168 -4.86 -1.71 13.54
CA PHE A 168 -5.29 -2.89 12.79
C PHE A 168 -4.13 -3.84 12.49
N HIS A 169 -2.99 -3.30 12.09
CA HIS A 169 -1.79 -4.10 11.83
C HIS A 169 -1.36 -4.84 13.10
N TYR A 170 -1.24 -4.13 14.24
CA TYR A 170 -0.93 -4.73 15.54
C TYR A 170 -1.92 -5.83 15.92
N GLU A 171 -3.22 -5.53 15.86
CA GLU A 171 -4.27 -6.47 16.27
C GLU A 171 -4.30 -7.74 15.41
N VAL A 172 -3.99 -7.64 14.10
CA VAL A 172 -3.87 -8.83 13.23
C VAL A 172 -2.68 -9.70 13.66
N GLU A 173 -1.55 -9.09 14.03
CA GLU A 173 -0.41 -9.83 14.56
C GLU A 173 -0.74 -10.47 15.93
N PHE A 174 -1.42 -9.75 16.82
CA PHE A 174 -1.84 -10.23 18.14
C PHE A 174 -2.88 -11.34 18.04
N ILE A 175 -3.97 -11.15 17.31
CA ILE A 175 -5.05 -12.14 17.12
C ILE A 175 -4.53 -13.38 16.40
N HIS A 176 -3.61 -13.18 15.48
CA HIS A 176 -2.99 -14.23 14.65
C HIS A 176 -4.04 -15.16 14.02
N PRO A 177 -4.96 -14.62 13.19
CA PRO A 177 -6.18 -15.33 12.80
C PRO A 177 -5.96 -16.56 11.92
N PHE A 178 -4.85 -16.66 11.22
CA PHE A 178 -4.57 -17.73 10.27
C PHE A 178 -3.45 -18.64 10.77
N ILE A 179 -3.29 -19.80 10.15
CA ILE A 179 -2.18 -20.75 10.44
C ILE A 179 -0.84 -20.16 9.99
N ASP A 180 -0.82 -19.42 8.86
CA ASP A 180 0.35 -18.74 8.31
C ASP A 180 -0.12 -17.49 7.53
N GLY A 181 0.78 -16.53 7.26
CA GLY A 181 0.52 -15.33 6.47
C GLY A 181 -0.05 -14.14 7.24
N ASN A 182 -0.09 -14.18 8.58
CA ASN A 182 -0.65 -13.10 9.40
C ASN A 182 0.15 -11.81 9.23
N GLY A 183 1.47 -11.83 9.33
CA GLY A 183 2.33 -10.67 9.11
C GLY A 183 2.18 -10.05 7.73
N ARG A 184 2.16 -10.87 6.69
CA ARG A 184 1.89 -10.43 5.31
C ARG A 184 0.53 -9.75 5.19
N MET A 185 -0.50 -10.31 5.84
CA MET A 185 -1.85 -9.72 5.85
C MET A 185 -1.94 -8.44 6.66
N GLY A 186 -1.28 -8.34 7.81
CA GLY A 186 -1.24 -7.13 8.63
C GLY A 186 -0.66 -5.95 7.85
N ARG A 187 0.52 -6.13 7.25
CA ARG A 187 1.20 -5.11 6.42
C ARG A 187 0.37 -4.73 5.19
N LEU A 188 -0.10 -5.72 4.45
CA LEU A 188 -0.93 -5.48 3.27
C LEU A 188 -2.22 -4.73 3.60
N TRP A 189 -2.94 -5.14 4.66
CA TRP A 189 -4.21 -4.51 5.01
C TRP A 189 -4.02 -3.11 5.56
N GLN A 190 -2.90 -2.84 6.23
CA GLN A 190 -2.50 -1.48 6.58
C GLN A 190 -2.40 -0.60 5.33
N THR A 191 -1.78 -1.09 4.25
CA THR A 191 -1.71 -0.38 2.95
C THR A 191 -3.11 -0.18 2.35
N VAL A 192 -4.00 -1.18 2.41
CA VAL A 192 -5.40 -1.08 1.95
C VAL A 192 -6.16 0.00 2.71
N LEU A 193 -5.94 0.13 4.02
CA LEU A 193 -6.55 1.18 4.85
C LEU A 193 -5.95 2.56 4.55
N LEU A 194 -4.63 2.68 4.55
CA LEU A 194 -3.93 3.95 4.32
C LEU A 194 -4.22 4.54 2.95
N ARG A 195 -4.47 3.71 1.94
CA ARG A 195 -4.87 4.14 0.61
C ARG A 195 -6.19 4.93 0.60
N GLN A 196 -7.08 4.71 1.59
CA GLN A 196 -8.29 5.53 1.77
C GLN A 196 -7.98 6.93 2.29
N TYR A 197 -6.84 7.11 2.95
CA TYR A 197 -6.37 8.41 3.43
C TYR A 197 -5.66 9.19 2.32
N SER A 198 -4.76 8.54 1.58
CA SER A 198 -4.09 9.12 0.42
C SER A 198 -3.67 8.04 -0.59
N PRO A 199 -3.89 8.24 -1.90
CA PRO A 199 -3.47 7.28 -2.93
C PRO A 199 -1.96 6.98 -2.94
N VAL A 200 -1.11 7.88 -2.44
CA VAL A 200 0.35 7.68 -2.40
C VAL A 200 0.74 6.41 -1.65
N PHE A 201 -0.03 6.01 -0.64
CA PHE A 201 0.26 4.82 0.15
C PHE A 201 0.21 3.51 -0.63
N GLU A 202 -0.46 3.47 -1.78
CA GLU A 202 -0.41 2.31 -2.69
C GLU A 202 1.00 2.09 -3.27
N PHE A 203 1.81 3.15 -3.32
CA PHE A 203 3.11 3.16 -3.98
C PHE A 203 4.27 3.41 -3.04
N LEU A 204 4.00 3.51 -1.74
CA LEU A 204 5.00 3.79 -0.72
C LEU A 204 5.55 2.48 -0.16
N PRO A 205 6.85 2.16 -0.31
CA PRO A 205 7.41 0.87 0.14
C PRO A 205 7.69 0.88 1.65
N VAL A 206 6.64 1.00 2.46
CA VAL A 206 6.68 1.03 3.92
C VAL A 206 7.36 -0.23 4.48
N GLU A 207 7.11 -1.37 3.86
CA GLU A 207 7.68 -2.67 4.24
C GLU A 207 9.22 -2.69 4.15
N SER A 208 9.81 -1.87 3.27
CA SER A 208 11.27 -1.77 3.17
C SER A 208 11.90 -1.16 4.44
N LEU A 209 11.23 -0.20 5.07
CA LEU A 209 11.68 0.38 6.33
C LEU A 209 11.38 -0.55 7.52
N ILE A 210 10.26 -1.27 7.50
CA ILE A 210 9.97 -2.31 8.49
C ILE A 210 11.08 -3.37 8.43
N LYS A 211 11.45 -3.83 7.23
CA LYS A 211 12.54 -4.79 7.04
C LYS A 211 13.88 -4.26 7.56
N ALA A 212 14.21 -3.02 7.24
CA ALA A 212 15.45 -2.39 7.71
C ALA A 212 15.53 -2.28 9.24
N LYS A 213 14.38 -2.16 9.92
CA LYS A 213 14.23 -2.09 11.39
C LYS A 213 13.56 -3.35 11.96
N GLN A 214 13.77 -4.52 11.34
CA GLN A 214 13.02 -5.75 11.67
C GLN A 214 13.18 -6.21 13.12
N GLU A 215 14.36 -6.06 13.72
CA GLU A 215 14.59 -6.41 15.10
C GLU A 215 13.78 -5.50 16.06
N GLU A 216 13.78 -4.20 15.77
CA GLU A 216 13.00 -3.21 16.52
C GLU A 216 11.50 -3.46 16.36
N TYR A 217 11.04 -3.76 15.16
CA TYR A 217 9.64 -4.09 14.87
C TYR A 217 9.14 -5.26 15.74
N TYR A 218 9.89 -6.37 15.80
CA TYR A 218 9.50 -7.51 16.63
C TYR A 218 9.64 -7.24 18.14
N ARG A 219 10.64 -6.45 18.54
CA ARG A 219 10.78 -6.03 19.94
C ARG A 219 9.56 -5.23 20.40
N ILE A 220 9.14 -4.24 19.62
CA ILE A 220 8.00 -3.38 19.94
C ILE A 220 6.68 -4.16 19.92
N LEU A 221 6.49 -5.11 19.01
CA LEU A 221 5.35 -6.03 19.03
C LEU A 221 5.29 -6.79 20.36
N GLY A 222 6.38 -7.41 20.77
CA GLY A 222 6.44 -8.15 22.03
C GLY A 222 6.26 -7.27 23.28
N GLU A 223 6.79 -6.05 23.29
CA GLU A 223 6.58 -5.09 24.37
C GLU A 223 5.11 -4.66 24.47
N SER A 224 4.47 -4.39 23.32
CA SER A 224 3.04 -4.05 23.26
C SER A 224 2.15 -5.21 23.73
N ASP A 225 2.49 -6.44 23.36
CA ASP A 225 1.79 -7.65 23.83
C ASP A 225 1.87 -7.80 25.36
N ASN A 226 3.06 -7.61 25.94
CA ASN A 226 3.29 -7.70 27.37
C ASN A 226 2.56 -6.60 28.17
N GLN A 227 2.42 -5.42 27.58
CA GLN A 227 1.73 -4.27 28.19
C GLN A 227 0.22 -4.33 27.99
N GLY A 228 -0.26 -5.09 27.01
CA GLY A 228 -1.67 -5.09 26.57
C GLY A 228 -2.09 -3.73 26.01
N ASP A 229 -1.16 -2.98 25.40
CA ASP A 229 -1.36 -1.62 24.91
C ASP A 229 -0.55 -1.41 23.62
N SER A 230 -1.19 -0.94 22.57
CA SER A 230 -0.58 -0.79 21.24
C SER A 230 0.10 0.56 20.99
N THR A 231 0.19 1.43 21.99
CA THR A 231 0.73 2.81 21.85
C THR A 231 2.12 2.82 21.23
N GLY A 232 3.05 2.01 21.78
CA GLY A 232 4.41 1.92 21.27
C GLY A 232 4.48 1.45 19.81
N PHE A 233 3.64 0.48 19.46
CA PHE A 233 3.54 0.01 18.07
C PHE A 233 2.96 1.07 17.13
N VAL A 234 1.95 1.82 17.57
CA VAL A 234 1.38 2.94 16.80
C VAL A 234 2.44 4.02 16.55
N GLU A 235 3.20 4.41 17.58
CA GLU A 235 4.29 5.37 17.42
C GLU A 235 5.36 4.90 16.45
N PHE A 236 5.78 3.65 16.54
CA PHE A 236 6.76 3.05 15.65
C PHE A 236 6.25 3.04 14.19
N MET A 237 5.03 2.58 13.95
CA MET A 237 4.48 2.51 12.60
C MET A 237 4.23 3.90 12.00
N LEU A 238 3.77 4.88 12.78
CA LEU A 238 3.66 6.25 12.31
C LEU A 238 5.03 6.84 11.95
N GLN A 239 6.10 6.52 12.71
CA GLN A 239 7.46 6.93 12.36
C GLN A 239 7.90 6.30 11.03
N ILE A 240 7.66 5.00 10.83
CA ILE A 240 7.94 4.30 9.56
C ILE A 240 7.21 4.97 8.38
N ILE A 241 5.93 5.30 8.55
CA ILE A 241 5.14 6.00 7.53
C ILE A 241 5.72 7.38 7.23
N ASN A 242 6.06 8.15 8.27
CA ASN A 242 6.67 9.47 8.15
C ASN A 242 8.00 9.42 7.38
N ASP A 243 8.89 8.50 7.76
CA ASP A 243 10.20 8.30 7.13
C ASP A 243 10.05 7.84 5.66
N SER A 244 9.02 7.03 5.37
CA SER A 244 8.73 6.58 3.99
C SER A 244 8.29 7.73 3.09
N LEU A 245 7.46 8.65 3.60
CA LEU A 245 7.06 9.86 2.89
C LEU A 245 8.24 10.81 2.68
N GLU A 246 9.08 11.00 3.69
CA GLU A 246 10.32 11.76 3.59
C GLU A 246 11.22 11.24 2.48
N ASN A 247 11.46 9.92 2.46
CA ASN A 247 12.25 9.27 1.42
C ASN A 247 11.66 9.48 0.01
N LEU A 248 10.33 9.48 -0.12
CA LEU A 248 9.67 9.78 -1.38
C LEU A 248 9.95 11.23 -1.81
N LEU A 249 9.83 12.19 -0.89
CA LEU A 249 10.03 13.62 -1.14
C LEU A 249 11.49 13.95 -1.47
N ILE A 250 12.46 13.37 -0.78
CA ILE A 250 13.90 13.57 -1.04
C ILE A 250 14.29 13.02 -2.43
N ASN A 251 13.71 11.88 -2.82
CA ASN A 251 14.02 11.25 -4.11
C ASN A 251 13.22 11.83 -5.29
N GLN A 252 12.69 13.03 -5.17
CA GLN A 252 11.82 13.71 -6.14
C GLN A 252 12.45 14.04 -7.50
N ASN A 253 13.73 13.80 -7.74
CA ASN A 253 14.36 14.01 -9.06
C ASN A 253 13.82 13.09 -10.15
N VAL A 254 12.55 12.70 -10.07
CA VAL A 254 11.87 11.91 -11.08
C VAL A 254 11.16 12.86 -12.04
N ASN A 255 11.78 13.12 -13.19
CA ASN A 255 11.11 13.82 -14.28
C ASN A 255 9.87 13.02 -14.72
N LEU A 256 8.68 13.64 -14.56
CA LEU A 256 7.45 13.07 -15.08
C LEU A 256 7.59 12.85 -16.60
N THR A 257 7.25 11.66 -17.08
CA THR A 257 7.16 11.42 -18.53
C THR A 257 5.92 12.10 -19.10
N SER A 258 5.85 12.23 -20.44
CA SER A 258 4.65 12.69 -21.15
C SER A 258 3.41 11.88 -20.70
N GLU A 259 3.54 10.56 -20.64
CA GLU A 259 2.47 9.66 -20.25
C GLU A 259 2.02 9.85 -18.80
N ASP A 260 2.97 10.06 -17.88
CA ASP A 260 2.66 10.33 -16.46
C ASP A 260 1.87 11.63 -16.33
N ARG A 261 2.31 12.71 -16.98
CA ARG A 261 1.60 14.00 -16.96
C ARG A 261 0.20 13.90 -17.55
N ILE A 262 0.04 13.20 -18.67
CA ILE A 262 -1.28 12.99 -19.29
C ILE A 262 -2.21 12.20 -18.37
N ASN A 263 -1.73 11.15 -17.74
CA ASN A 263 -2.54 10.34 -16.82
C ASN A 263 -2.96 11.14 -15.57
N ILE A 264 -2.05 11.90 -14.97
CA ILE A 264 -2.33 12.78 -13.83
C ILE A 264 -3.39 13.82 -14.21
N PHE A 265 -3.22 14.47 -15.36
CA PHE A 265 -4.16 15.50 -15.79
C PHE A 265 -5.54 14.94 -16.13
N LYS A 266 -5.61 13.74 -16.71
CA LYS A 266 -6.85 13.05 -17.06
C LYS A 266 -7.72 12.78 -15.83
N GLU A 267 -7.13 12.40 -14.70
CA GLU A 267 -7.86 12.17 -13.45
C GLU A 267 -8.55 13.45 -12.95
N LYS A 268 -7.93 14.61 -13.15
CA LYS A 268 -8.47 15.90 -12.74
C LYS A 268 -9.49 16.47 -13.72
N ALA A 269 -9.19 16.40 -15.01
CA ALA A 269 -10.03 16.97 -16.08
C ALA A 269 -11.26 16.10 -16.36
N GLY A 270 -11.22 14.80 -16.03
CA GLY A 270 -12.31 13.86 -16.31
C GLY A 270 -12.69 13.83 -17.79
N SER A 271 -13.96 14.08 -18.09
CA SER A 271 -14.51 14.16 -19.45
C SER A 271 -14.69 15.59 -19.96
N ASP A 272 -14.25 16.60 -19.23
CA ASP A 272 -14.39 18.00 -19.63
C ASP A 272 -13.42 18.36 -20.73
N SER A 273 -13.80 19.36 -21.56
CA SER A 273 -12.91 19.94 -22.55
C SER A 273 -11.94 20.90 -21.88
N PHE A 274 -10.69 20.85 -22.28
CA PHE A 274 -9.62 21.66 -21.73
C PHE A 274 -8.69 22.22 -22.84
N THR A 275 -7.94 23.25 -22.50
CA THR A 275 -6.95 23.86 -23.39
C THR A 275 -5.52 23.46 -22.97
N ARG A 276 -4.54 23.75 -23.86
CA ARG A 276 -3.12 23.62 -23.48
C ARG A 276 -2.75 24.52 -22.28
N GLN A 277 -3.40 25.66 -22.13
CA GLN A 277 -3.15 26.53 -20.98
C GLN A 277 -3.62 25.89 -19.67
N ASP A 278 -4.75 25.19 -19.67
CA ASP A 278 -5.26 24.49 -18.51
C ASP A 278 -4.31 23.35 -18.12
N TYR A 279 -3.77 22.62 -19.09
CA TYR A 279 -2.74 21.62 -18.88
C TYR A 279 -1.45 22.23 -18.27
N MET A 280 -0.97 23.36 -18.81
CA MET A 280 0.21 24.06 -18.31
C MET A 280 0.01 24.69 -16.92
N ARG A 281 -1.22 25.06 -16.53
CA ARG A 281 -1.52 25.51 -15.15
C ARG A 281 -1.30 24.40 -14.13
N GLN A 282 -1.50 23.15 -14.52
CA GLN A 282 -1.23 21.98 -13.68
C GLN A 282 0.27 21.71 -13.56
N PHE A 283 1.01 21.84 -14.65
CA PHE A 283 2.45 21.53 -14.72
C PHE A 283 3.24 22.81 -15.02
N LYS A 284 3.54 23.57 -13.96
CA LYS A 284 4.16 24.89 -14.09
C LYS A 284 5.59 24.86 -14.64
N ASP A 285 6.27 23.72 -14.48
CA ASP A 285 7.70 23.54 -14.79
C ASP A 285 7.95 23.04 -16.24
N ILE A 286 6.88 22.81 -17.04
CA ILE A 286 7.05 22.41 -18.43
C ILE A 286 6.94 23.57 -19.40
N SER A 287 7.72 23.51 -20.48
CA SER A 287 7.60 24.48 -21.59
C SER A 287 6.32 24.28 -22.39
N SER A 288 5.88 25.34 -23.09
CA SER A 288 4.76 25.26 -24.04
C SER A 288 5.00 24.22 -25.14
N ALA A 289 6.26 24.01 -25.55
CA ALA A 289 6.64 22.99 -26.52
C ALA A 289 6.45 21.58 -25.97
N THR A 290 6.83 21.36 -24.70
CA THR A 290 6.62 20.10 -23.98
C THR A 290 5.13 19.79 -23.83
N ALA A 291 4.33 20.76 -23.38
CA ALA A 291 2.89 20.61 -23.26
C ALA A 291 2.22 20.26 -24.62
N SER A 292 2.66 20.90 -25.70
CA SER A 292 2.14 20.60 -27.05
C SER A 292 2.50 19.19 -27.52
N ARG A 293 3.70 18.70 -27.17
CA ARG A 293 4.17 17.34 -27.51
C ARG A 293 3.36 16.30 -26.75
N ASP A 294 3.18 16.50 -25.44
CA ASP A 294 2.41 15.60 -24.58
C ASP A 294 0.97 15.45 -25.09
N LEU A 295 0.29 16.57 -25.36
CA LEU A 295 -1.09 16.58 -25.85
C LEU A 295 -1.21 15.97 -27.26
N LYS A 296 -0.24 16.20 -28.13
CA LYS A 296 -0.18 15.56 -29.45
C LYS A 296 -0.03 14.04 -29.31
N GLU A 297 0.90 13.59 -28.47
CA GLU A 297 1.11 12.17 -28.22
C GLU A 297 -0.15 11.49 -27.66
N ALA A 298 -0.89 12.17 -26.77
CA ALA A 298 -2.17 11.67 -26.26
C ALA A 298 -3.24 11.53 -27.34
N VAL A 299 -3.26 12.44 -28.32
CA VAL A 299 -4.16 12.35 -29.48
C VAL A 299 -3.73 11.21 -30.41
N ASP A 300 -2.44 11.11 -30.74
CA ASP A 300 -1.88 10.07 -31.61
C ASP A 300 -2.10 8.66 -31.03
N LYS A 301 -2.00 8.50 -29.71
CA LYS A 301 -2.32 7.25 -28.97
C LYS A 301 -3.82 7.00 -28.81
N GLY A 302 -4.70 7.91 -29.28
CA GLY A 302 -6.14 7.77 -29.18
C GLY A 302 -6.72 7.93 -27.77
N THR A 303 -5.94 8.37 -26.78
CA THR A 303 -6.39 8.61 -25.39
C THR A 303 -7.15 9.92 -25.24
N SER A 304 -6.92 10.88 -26.13
CA SER A 304 -7.67 12.13 -26.23
C SER A 304 -8.08 12.43 -27.67
N GLU A 305 -9.01 13.35 -27.83
CA GLU A 305 -9.39 13.93 -29.12
C GLU A 305 -9.13 15.44 -29.10
N ARG A 306 -8.84 15.97 -30.27
CA ARG A 306 -8.59 17.40 -30.48
C ARG A 306 -9.70 17.99 -31.36
N THR A 307 -10.23 19.15 -30.98
CA THR A 307 -11.21 19.92 -31.72
C THR A 307 -10.71 21.37 -31.88
N GLY A 308 -11.20 22.06 -32.90
CA GLY A 308 -10.80 23.44 -33.21
C GLY A 308 -9.40 23.56 -33.82
N ASP A 309 -8.99 24.78 -34.12
CA ASP A 309 -7.70 25.11 -34.74
C ASP A 309 -7.06 26.33 -34.05
N LYS A 310 -5.74 26.37 -34.04
CA LYS A 310 -4.92 27.46 -33.48
C LYS A 310 -5.41 27.91 -32.08
N ARG A 311 -6.01 29.11 -31.96
CA ARG A 311 -6.44 29.69 -30.68
C ARG A 311 -7.70 29.03 -30.10
N THR A 312 -8.49 28.32 -30.89
CA THR A 312 -9.71 27.63 -30.48
C THR A 312 -9.47 26.14 -30.18
N THR A 313 -8.22 25.69 -30.22
CA THR A 313 -7.89 24.28 -29.97
C THR A 313 -8.26 23.87 -28.54
N GLN A 314 -9.10 22.86 -28.47
CA GLN A 314 -9.49 22.18 -27.23
C GLN A 314 -9.19 20.68 -27.34
N TYR A 315 -9.01 20.06 -26.19
CA TYR A 315 -8.76 18.64 -26.03
C TYR A 315 -9.81 18.04 -25.11
N ARG A 316 -10.12 16.76 -25.29
CA ARG A 316 -11.02 16.00 -24.41
C ARG A 316 -10.51 14.57 -24.29
N PHE A 317 -10.49 14.03 -23.08
CA PHE A 317 -10.13 12.63 -22.89
C PHE A 317 -11.27 11.71 -23.27
N LYS A 318 -10.94 10.61 -23.95
CA LYS A 318 -11.92 9.56 -24.26
C LYS A 318 -12.12 8.68 -23.04
N ASN A 319 -13.38 8.47 -22.66
CA ASN A 319 -13.71 7.44 -21.68
C ASN A 319 -13.42 6.08 -22.32
N LYS A 320 -12.66 5.20 -21.65
CA LYS A 320 -12.65 3.79 -22.01
C LYS A 320 -14.09 3.29 -21.86
N LYS A 321 -14.80 3.04 -22.98
CA LYS A 321 -15.99 2.19 -22.93
C LYS A 321 -15.50 0.84 -22.37
N HIS A 322 -16.08 0.43 -21.25
CA HIS A 322 -15.98 -0.96 -20.83
C HIS A 322 -16.48 -1.81 -21.99
N GLN A 323 -15.57 -2.47 -22.69
CA GLN A 323 -15.95 -3.63 -23.46
C GLN A 323 -16.23 -4.73 -22.45
N PHE A 324 -17.50 -5.12 -22.42
CA PHE A 324 -18.00 -6.27 -21.66
C PHE A 324 -17.37 -7.56 -22.16
#